data_f949d8d3e7f3bbec82d8085c0607a1cc
#
_entry.id   f949d8d3e7f3bbec82d8085c0607a1cc
#
_cell.length_a   1.000
_cell.length_b   1.000
_cell.length_c   1.000
_cell.angle_alpha   90.00
_cell.angle_beta   90.00
_cell.angle_gamma   90.00
#
_symmetry.space_group_name_H-M   'P 1'
#
loop_
_entity.id
_entity.type
_entity.pdbx_description
1 polymer ?
#
loop_
_entity_poly.entity_id
_entity_poly.type
_entity_poly.pdbx_seq_one_letter_code
_entity_poly.pdbx_strand_id
1 'polypeptide(L)'
;NILKNKAYPFSLDTLVETALKGLEGYAPSIKALKSSIIKFFLQRLEGILLTEGYSHDIIQAVVPAKELNIKDLKQRIELLTALKKSPGFPELLTAAKRVCNILSKAGPANVKKELLRETAEKELCRVTTDVTGRLRDTDFKALFELKVPINNFFDAVMVMDKNAGIK
;
A
#
# COMPACT_ATOMS: atom_id res chain seq x y z
N ASN A 1 8.35 -8.29 22.14
CA ASN A 1 9.68 -7.64 22.34
C ASN A 1 10.81 -8.26 21.51
N ILE A 2 10.87 -9.57 21.32
CA ILE A 2 11.96 -10.26 20.58
C ILE A 2 11.96 -9.82 19.10
N LEU A 3 10.81 -9.82 18.42
CA LEU A 3 10.69 -9.42 17.02
C LEU A 3 10.93 -7.91 16.78
N LYS A 4 10.76 -7.10 17.83
CA LYS A 4 10.97 -5.65 17.77
C LYS A 4 12.45 -5.26 17.87
N ASN A 5 13.23 -6.01 18.65
CA ASN A 5 14.62 -5.65 18.98
C ASN A 5 15.68 -6.31 18.08
N LYS A 6 15.30 -7.32 17.32
CA LYS A 6 16.20 -7.98 16.36
C LYS A 6 15.53 -8.01 14.99
N ALA A 7 16.24 -7.53 13.98
CA ALA A 7 15.80 -7.54 12.58
C ALA A 7 15.81 -8.98 12.02
N TYR A 8 14.81 -9.77 12.39
CA TYR A 8 14.63 -11.09 11.80
C TYR A 8 14.01 -10.97 10.40
N PRO A 9 14.50 -11.70 9.41
CA PRO A 9 13.98 -11.65 8.03
C PRO A 9 12.68 -12.45 7.85
N PHE A 10 11.98 -12.81 8.93
CA PHE A 10 10.79 -13.65 8.87
C PHE A 10 9.52 -12.81 8.89
N SER A 11 8.58 -13.14 8.00
CA SER A 11 7.22 -12.61 8.09
C SER A 11 6.45 -13.33 9.21
N LEU A 12 5.44 -12.67 9.78
CA LEU A 12 4.56 -13.28 10.76
C LEU A 12 3.84 -14.50 10.18
N ASP A 13 3.44 -14.43 8.91
CA ASP A 13 2.82 -15.54 8.18
C ASP A 13 3.70 -16.77 8.15
N THR A 14 4.97 -16.62 7.77
CA THR A 14 5.94 -17.73 7.70
C THR A 14 6.18 -18.37 9.07
N LEU A 15 6.26 -17.55 10.13
CA LEU A 15 6.42 -18.06 11.49
C LEU A 15 5.21 -18.87 11.94
N VAL A 16 4.00 -18.35 11.72
CA VAL A 16 2.75 -19.04 12.08
C VAL A 16 2.59 -20.30 11.25
N GLU A 17 2.83 -20.28 9.94
CA GLU A 17 2.79 -21.48 9.09
C GLU A 17 3.77 -22.56 9.57
N THR A 18 4.99 -22.16 9.89
CA THR A 18 5.99 -23.12 10.37
C THR A 18 5.60 -23.75 11.70
N ALA A 19 5.05 -22.94 12.63
CA ALA A 19 4.56 -23.45 13.91
C ALA A 19 3.36 -24.41 13.75
N LEU A 20 2.48 -24.14 12.78
CA LEU A 20 1.29 -24.96 12.55
C LEU A 20 1.58 -26.30 11.84
N LYS A 21 2.68 -26.44 11.11
CA LYS A 21 3.10 -27.71 10.50
C LYS A 21 3.24 -28.87 11.51
N GLY A 22 3.60 -28.57 12.77
CA GLY A 22 3.66 -29.55 13.84
C GLY A 22 2.31 -29.96 14.45
N LEU A 23 1.21 -29.29 14.03
CA LEU A 23 -0.13 -29.48 14.60
C LEU A 23 -1.14 -30.09 13.61
N GLU A 24 -0.68 -30.58 12.47
CA GLU A 24 -1.53 -31.07 11.37
C GLU A 24 -2.46 -32.26 11.74
N GLY A 25 -2.27 -32.90 12.86
CA GLY A 25 -3.18 -33.97 13.36
C GLY A 25 -4.10 -33.55 14.51
N TYR A 26 -3.94 -32.34 15.04
CA TYR A 26 -4.57 -31.94 16.30
C TYR A 26 -5.64 -30.86 16.15
N ALA A 27 -5.72 -30.19 15.03
CA ALA A 27 -6.67 -29.08 14.83
C ALA A 27 -7.67 -29.38 13.70
N PRO A 28 -8.97 -29.19 13.93
CA PRO A 28 -10.03 -29.46 12.94
C PRO A 28 -9.95 -28.56 11.71
N SER A 29 -9.29 -27.42 11.81
CA SER A 29 -9.02 -26.51 10.67
C SER A 29 -7.77 -25.67 10.93
N ILE A 30 -6.65 -26.06 10.35
CA ILE A 30 -5.39 -25.31 10.38
C ILE A 30 -5.54 -23.91 9.79
N LYS A 31 -6.34 -23.76 8.71
CA LYS A 31 -6.57 -22.46 8.08
C LYS A 31 -7.29 -21.47 9.00
N ALA A 32 -8.32 -21.93 9.70
CA ALA A 32 -9.04 -21.09 10.68
C ALA A 32 -8.16 -20.72 11.86
N LEU A 33 -7.36 -21.66 12.35
CA LEU A 33 -6.40 -21.43 13.44
C LEU A 33 -5.33 -20.42 13.04
N LYS A 34 -4.74 -20.54 11.83
CA LYS A 34 -3.79 -19.56 11.29
C LYS A 34 -4.39 -18.15 11.27
N SER A 35 -5.60 -18.01 10.73
CA SER A 35 -6.28 -16.70 10.65
C SER A 35 -6.52 -16.09 12.03
N SER A 36 -6.92 -16.89 13.00
CA SER A 36 -7.16 -16.45 14.39
C SER A 36 -5.87 -16.00 15.08
N ILE A 37 -4.79 -16.74 14.91
CA ILE A 37 -3.47 -16.41 15.46
C ILE A 37 -2.96 -15.09 14.84
N ILE A 38 -3.01 -14.95 13.52
CA ILE A 38 -2.58 -13.71 12.85
C ILE A 38 -3.41 -12.53 13.34
N LYS A 39 -4.73 -12.66 13.39
CA LYS A 39 -5.62 -11.61 13.90
C LYS A 39 -5.26 -11.19 15.34
N PHE A 40 -5.01 -12.15 16.22
CA PHE A 40 -4.57 -11.89 17.59
C PHE A 40 -3.27 -11.08 17.63
N PHE A 41 -2.27 -11.47 16.83
CA PHE A 41 -0.99 -10.74 16.77
C PHE A 41 -1.16 -9.32 16.23
N LEU A 42 -2.01 -9.13 15.20
CA LEU A 42 -2.30 -7.82 14.63
C LEU A 42 -2.95 -6.89 15.65
N GLN A 43 -3.95 -7.36 16.38
CA GLN A 43 -4.60 -6.59 17.44
C GLN A 43 -3.62 -6.21 18.56
N ARG A 44 -2.74 -7.14 18.93
CA ARG A 44 -1.70 -6.86 19.94
C ARG A 44 -0.69 -5.82 19.44
N LEU A 45 -0.30 -5.91 18.18
CA LEU A 45 0.61 -4.97 17.54
C LEU A 45 -0.01 -3.58 17.46
N GLU A 46 -1.27 -3.46 17.06
CA GLU A 46 -2.03 -2.21 17.04
C GLU A 46 -2.02 -1.53 18.42
N GLY A 47 -2.32 -2.28 19.49
CA GLY A 47 -2.27 -1.77 20.86
C GLY A 47 -0.87 -1.25 21.25
N ILE A 48 0.20 -1.94 20.85
CA ILE A 48 1.58 -1.49 21.10
C ILE A 48 1.87 -0.19 20.34
N LEU A 49 1.50 -0.10 19.08
CA LEU A 49 1.74 1.08 18.24
C LEU A 49 0.97 2.32 18.75
N LEU A 50 -0.26 2.12 19.22
CA LEU A 50 -1.04 3.19 19.88
C LEU A 50 -0.34 3.70 21.14
N THR A 51 0.22 2.81 21.97
CA THR A 51 0.97 3.18 23.18
C THR A 51 2.28 3.90 22.85
N GLU A 52 2.86 3.65 21.67
CA GLU A 52 4.03 4.36 21.16
C GLU A 52 3.70 5.76 20.58
N GLY A 53 2.41 6.13 20.53
CA GLY A 53 1.95 7.44 20.12
C GLY A 53 1.65 7.57 18.62
N TYR A 54 1.61 6.47 17.86
CA TYR A 54 1.17 6.52 16.46
C TYR A 54 -0.35 6.69 16.39
N SER A 55 -0.82 7.48 15.42
CA SER A 55 -2.26 7.72 15.25
C SER A 55 -2.97 6.49 14.64
N HIS A 56 -4.20 6.26 15.07
CA HIS A 56 -5.01 5.11 14.67
C HIS A 56 -5.17 4.98 13.14
N ASP A 57 -5.37 6.09 12.43
CA ASP A 57 -5.53 6.10 10.98
C ASP A 57 -4.26 5.64 10.23
N ILE A 58 -3.07 6.00 10.72
CA ILE A 58 -1.79 5.51 10.17
C ILE A 58 -1.64 4.01 10.41
N ILE A 59 -1.96 3.55 11.63
CA ILE A 59 -1.89 2.13 11.99
C ILE A 59 -2.84 1.33 11.10
N GLN A 60 -4.09 1.77 10.94
CA GLN A 60 -5.08 1.11 10.09
C GLN A 60 -4.72 1.11 8.60
N ALA A 61 -3.95 2.09 8.13
CA ALA A 61 -3.46 2.11 6.75
C ALA A 61 -2.34 1.11 6.49
N VAL A 62 -1.53 0.77 7.50
CA VAL A 62 -0.30 -0.01 7.33
C VAL A 62 -0.44 -1.46 7.81
N VAL A 63 -1.11 -1.69 8.94
CA VAL A 63 -1.20 -3.02 9.58
C VAL A 63 -1.95 -4.08 8.73
N PRO A 64 -3.02 -3.75 7.97
CA PRO A 64 -3.72 -4.74 7.15
C PRO A 64 -2.97 -5.21 5.90
N ALA A 65 -1.78 -4.68 5.59
CA ALA A 65 -1.00 -5.10 4.43
C ALA A 65 -0.60 -6.59 4.55
N LYS A 66 -0.80 -7.35 3.46
CA LYS A 66 -0.74 -8.82 3.44
C LYS A 66 0.60 -9.46 3.85
N GLU A 67 1.68 -8.72 3.83
CA GLU A 67 3.01 -9.23 4.18
C GLU A 67 3.56 -8.46 5.38
N LEU A 68 3.35 -8.98 6.58
CA LEU A 68 3.81 -8.37 7.81
C LEU A 68 5.23 -8.80 8.18
N ASN A 69 6.19 -8.12 7.57
CA ASN A 69 7.51 -7.99 8.17
C ASN A 69 7.47 -6.83 9.17
N ILE A 70 7.71 -7.11 10.46
CA ILE A 70 7.59 -6.11 11.54
C ILE A 70 8.57 -4.94 11.36
N LYS A 71 9.75 -5.18 10.79
CA LYS A 71 10.72 -4.13 10.47
C LYS A 71 10.18 -3.18 9.40
N ASP A 72 9.67 -3.73 8.30
CA ASP A 72 9.12 -2.94 7.19
C ASP A 72 7.87 -2.18 7.63
N LEU A 73 7.06 -2.77 8.52
CA LEU A 73 5.88 -2.14 9.08
C LEU A 73 6.25 -0.87 9.86
N LYS A 74 7.26 -0.92 10.71
CA LYS A 74 7.71 0.25 11.48
C LYS A 74 8.21 1.36 10.55
N GLN A 75 9.02 1.02 9.56
CA GLN A 75 9.49 1.97 8.55
C GLN A 75 8.33 2.61 7.79
N ARG A 76 7.33 1.82 7.35
CA ARG A 76 6.12 2.33 6.66
C ARG A 76 5.31 3.27 7.54
N ILE A 77 5.16 2.97 8.83
CA ILE A 77 4.46 3.84 9.79
C ILE A 77 5.21 5.17 9.96
N GLU A 78 6.51 5.13 10.15
CA GLU A 78 7.35 6.33 10.30
C GLU A 78 7.30 7.19 9.04
N LEU A 79 7.42 6.58 7.87
CA LEU A 79 7.31 7.24 6.57
C LEU A 79 5.94 7.89 6.35
N LEU A 80 4.86 7.14 6.60
CA LEU A 80 3.51 7.68 6.42
C LEU A 80 3.23 8.80 7.43
N THR A 81 3.76 8.69 8.65
CA THR A 81 3.68 9.75 9.66
C THR A 81 4.40 11.03 9.18
N ALA A 82 5.57 10.89 8.58
CA ALA A 82 6.32 12.01 8.02
C ALA A 82 5.61 12.63 6.81
N LEU A 83 5.10 11.80 5.89
CA LEU A 83 4.34 12.26 4.72
C LEU A 83 3.08 13.02 5.14
N LYS A 84 2.35 12.53 6.13
CA LYS A 84 1.12 13.16 6.64
C LYS A 84 1.37 14.58 7.17
N LYS A 85 2.55 14.85 7.70
CA LYS A 85 2.96 16.18 8.18
C LYS A 85 3.38 17.14 7.06
N SER A 86 3.55 16.65 5.83
CA SER A 86 3.99 17.47 4.70
C SER A 86 2.85 18.35 4.17
N PRO A 87 3.10 19.63 3.84
CA PRO A 87 2.05 20.57 3.42
C PRO A 87 1.22 20.11 2.21
N GLY A 88 1.84 19.34 1.28
CA GLY A 88 1.15 18.82 0.08
C GLY A 88 0.36 17.53 0.27
N PHE A 89 0.30 16.99 1.50
CA PHE A 89 -0.36 15.68 1.75
C PHE A 89 -1.86 15.69 1.49
N PRO A 90 -2.65 16.72 1.88
CA PRO A 90 -4.08 16.75 1.60
C PRO A 90 -4.41 16.68 0.10
N GLU A 91 -3.64 17.40 -0.72
CA GLU A 91 -3.83 17.41 -2.18
C GLU A 91 -3.41 16.07 -2.80
N LEU A 92 -2.31 15.47 -2.35
CA LEU A 92 -1.89 14.13 -2.77
C LEU A 92 -2.97 13.10 -2.42
N LEU A 93 -3.54 13.17 -1.21
CA LEU A 93 -4.60 12.27 -0.77
C LEU A 93 -5.87 12.43 -1.63
N THR A 94 -6.21 13.66 -2.02
CA THR A 94 -7.34 13.95 -2.91
C THR A 94 -7.12 13.36 -4.29
N ALA A 95 -5.93 13.54 -4.87
CA ALA A 95 -5.57 12.95 -6.15
C ALA A 95 -5.60 11.42 -6.10
N ALA A 96 -5.03 10.82 -5.05
CA ALA A 96 -5.05 9.37 -4.84
C ALA A 96 -6.48 8.81 -4.71
N LYS A 97 -7.38 9.49 -3.99
CA LYS A 97 -8.80 9.09 -3.90
C LYS A 97 -9.50 9.10 -5.26
N ARG A 98 -9.24 10.10 -6.11
CA ARG A 98 -9.79 10.14 -7.49
C ARG A 98 -9.37 8.89 -8.27
N VAL A 99 -8.09 8.55 -8.22
CA VAL A 99 -7.53 7.35 -8.88
C VAL A 99 -8.17 6.07 -8.33
N CYS A 100 -8.21 5.89 -7.01
CA CYS A 100 -8.78 4.70 -6.37
C CYS A 100 -10.26 4.50 -6.72
N ASN A 101 -11.05 5.58 -6.79
CA ASN A 101 -12.47 5.52 -7.14
C ASN A 101 -12.71 5.00 -8.57
N ILE A 102 -11.79 5.26 -9.50
CA ILE A 102 -11.87 4.76 -10.87
C ILE A 102 -11.34 3.33 -10.94
N LEU A 103 -10.20 3.05 -10.33
CA LEU A 103 -9.60 1.72 -10.33
C LEU A 103 -10.49 0.67 -9.64
N SER A 104 -11.32 1.07 -8.67
CA SER A 104 -12.26 0.14 -8.03
C SER A 104 -13.31 -0.42 -9.02
N LYS A 105 -13.50 0.22 -10.16
CA LYS A 105 -14.43 -0.17 -11.24
C LYS A 105 -13.72 -0.79 -12.44
N ALA A 106 -12.40 -0.70 -12.49
CA ALA A 106 -11.57 -1.21 -13.59
C ALA A 106 -10.83 -2.48 -13.15
N GLY A 107 -10.74 -3.46 -14.02
CA GLY A 107 -9.87 -4.63 -13.81
C GLY A 107 -8.39 -4.27 -13.99
N PRO A 108 -7.48 -5.20 -13.62
CA PRO A 108 -6.06 -5.01 -13.86
C PRO A 108 -5.78 -4.90 -15.37
N ALA A 109 -5.13 -3.83 -15.77
CA ALA A 109 -4.78 -3.58 -17.16
C ALA A 109 -3.33 -3.13 -17.29
N ASN A 110 -2.70 -3.49 -18.40
CA ASN A 110 -1.38 -2.99 -18.76
C ASN A 110 -1.52 -1.76 -19.65
N VAL A 111 -0.75 -0.71 -19.34
CA VAL A 111 -0.73 0.52 -20.16
C VAL A 111 -0.06 0.21 -21.49
N LYS A 112 -0.81 0.40 -22.58
CA LYS A 112 -0.30 0.34 -23.97
C LYS A 112 0.10 1.76 -24.38
N LYS A 113 1.40 2.05 -24.33
CA LYS A 113 1.94 3.42 -24.61
C LYS A 113 1.54 3.94 -25.98
N GLU A 114 1.34 3.06 -26.94
CA GLU A 114 0.97 3.37 -28.34
C GLU A 114 -0.45 3.96 -28.43
N LEU A 115 -1.29 3.70 -27.42
CA LEU A 115 -2.67 4.20 -27.37
C LEU A 115 -2.80 5.56 -26.67
N LEU A 116 -1.75 6.04 -26.01
CA LEU A 116 -1.77 7.34 -25.34
C LEU A 116 -1.78 8.48 -26.39
N ARG A 117 -2.84 9.24 -26.43
CA ARG A 117 -3.06 10.32 -27.40
C ARG A 117 -2.76 11.68 -26.80
N GLU A 118 -3.35 11.96 -25.66
CA GLU A 118 -3.27 13.23 -24.98
C GLU A 118 -1.93 13.46 -24.29
N THR A 119 -1.49 14.72 -24.25
CA THR A 119 -0.26 15.10 -23.55
C THR A 119 -0.32 14.75 -22.07
N ALA A 120 -1.49 14.91 -21.45
CA ALA A 120 -1.71 14.59 -20.03
C ALA A 120 -1.56 13.08 -19.75
N GLU A 121 -2.00 12.21 -20.66
CA GLU A 121 -1.82 10.76 -20.56
C GLU A 121 -0.35 10.36 -20.59
N LYS A 122 0.39 10.90 -21.56
CA LYS A 122 1.82 10.65 -21.75
C LYS A 122 2.64 11.12 -20.56
N GLU A 123 2.32 12.32 -20.06
CA GLU A 123 3.00 12.89 -18.89
C GLU A 123 2.72 12.10 -17.62
N LEU A 124 1.45 11.72 -17.36
CA LEU A 124 1.10 10.86 -16.22
C LEU A 124 1.82 9.53 -16.30
N CYS A 125 1.87 8.89 -17.47
CA CYS A 125 2.59 7.63 -17.68
C CYS A 125 4.10 7.79 -17.40
N ARG A 126 4.71 8.88 -17.90
CA ARG A 126 6.13 9.18 -17.69
C ARG A 126 6.45 9.36 -16.21
N VAL A 127 5.73 10.25 -15.53
CA VAL A 127 5.96 10.58 -14.11
C VAL A 127 5.68 9.36 -13.22
N THR A 128 4.62 8.59 -13.53
CA THR A 128 4.32 7.35 -12.76
C THR A 128 5.47 6.34 -12.88
N THR A 129 6.06 6.20 -14.07
CA THR A 129 7.19 5.28 -14.29
C THR A 129 8.41 5.71 -13.49
N ASP A 130 8.74 7.00 -13.51
CA ASP A 130 9.87 7.58 -12.76
C ASP A 130 9.65 7.42 -11.24
N VAL A 131 8.51 7.86 -10.74
CA VAL A 131 8.15 7.76 -9.30
C VAL A 131 8.19 6.30 -8.84
N THR A 132 7.66 5.36 -9.63
CA THR A 132 7.71 3.93 -9.29
C THR A 132 9.14 3.41 -9.19
N GLY A 133 10.05 3.87 -10.02
CA GLY A 133 11.47 3.57 -9.91
C GLY A 133 12.05 4.08 -8.59
N ARG A 134 11.84 5.36 -8.29
CA ARG A 134 12.37 6.01 -7.07
C ARG A 134 11.76 5.45 -5.77
N LEU A 135 10.52 4.96 -5.80
CA LEU A 135 9.91 4.29 -4.65
C LEU A 135 10.62 2.98 -4.28
N ARG A 136 11.23 2.28 -5.24
CA ARG A 136 12.08 1.10 -4.98
C ARG A 136 13.33 1.47 -4.18
N ASP A 137 13.83 2.68 -4.39
CA ASP A 137 14.97 3.26 -3.66
C ASP A 137 14.52 3.99 -2.37
N THR A 138 13.28 3.77 -1.92
CA THR A 138 12.68 4.35 -0.70
C THR A 138 12.47 5.86 -0.72
N ASP A 139 12.48 6.52 -1.88
CA ASP A 139 12.14 7.94 -2.01
C ASP A 139 10.62 8.15 -2.07
N PHE A 140 9.99 8.11 -0.91
CA PHE A 140 8.53 8.31 -0.81
C PHE A 140 8.08 9.76 -1.05
N LYS A 141 9.00 10.73 -1.03
CA LYS A 141 8.68 12.13 -1.37
C LYS A 141 8.34 12.29 -2.86
N ALA A 142 8.85 11.41 -3.70
CA ALA A 142 8.50 11.37 -5.13
C ALA A 142 6.97 11.24 -5.36
N LEU A 143 6.21 10.67 -4.43
CA LEU A 143 4.74 10.60 -4.52
C LEU A 143 4.06 11.96 -4.71
N PHE A 144 4.64 13.04 -4.15
CA PHE A 144 4.09 14.39 -4.31
C PHE A 144 4.13 14.90 -5.76
N GLU A 145 5.04 14.37 -6.58
CA GLU A 145 5.17 14.72 -7.99
C GLU A 145 4.00 14.20 -8.83
N LEU A 146 3.29 13.17 -8.37
CA LEU A 146 2.10 12.63 -9.04
C LEU A 146 0.88 13.55 -8.96
N LYS A 147 0.84 14.48 -8.00
CA LYS A 147 -0.33 15.33 -7.75
C LYS A 147 -0.77 16.10 -9.00
N VAL A 148 0.14 16.81 -9.62
CA VAL A 148 -0.16 17.66 -10.79
C VAL A 148 -0.51 16.81 -12.02
N PRO A 149 0.28 15.81 -12.41
CA PRO A 149 -0.05 14.95 -13.55
C PRO A 149 -1.41 14.23 -13.41
N ILE A 150 -1.76 13.76 -12.20
CA ILE A 150 -3.06 13.13 -11.95
C ILE A 150 -4.20 14.14 -12.18
N ASN A 151 -4.11 15.34 -11.61
CA ASN A 151 -5.15 16.34 -11.79
C ASN A 151 -5.28 16.77 -13.27
N ASN A 152 -4.18 17.06 -13.95
CA ASN A 152 -4.18 17.40 -15.36
C ASN A 152 -4.80 16.30 -16.23
N PHE A 153 -4.51 15.02 -15.90
CA PHE A 153 -5.12 13.88 -16.58
C PHE A 153 -6.65 13.91 -16.44
N PHE A 154 -7.16 14.05 -15.22
CA PHE A 154 -8.61 14.08 -15.00
C PHE A 154 -9.32 15.31 -15.55
N ASP A 155 -8.60 16.39 -15.76
CA ASP A 155 -9.17 17.64 -16.30
C ASP A 155 -9.15 17.63 -17.85
N ALA A 156 -8.17 16.94 -18.46
CA ALA A 156 -8.00 16.89 -19.91
C ALA A 156 -8.60 15.65 -20.58
N VAL A 157 -8.66 14.52 -19.88
CA VAL A 157 -9.05 13.23 -20.47
C VAL A 157 -10.44 12.82 -19.99
N MET A 158 -11.29 12.50 -20.98
CA MET A 158 -12.60 11.91 -20.72
C MET A 158 -12.42 10.42 -20.34
N VAL A 159 -12.38 10.15 -19.03
CA VAL A 159 -12.03 8.82 -18.45
C VAL A 159 -13.05 7.71 -18.80
N MET A 160 -14.15 8.04 -19.48
CA MET A 160 -15.21 7.11 -19.90
C MET A 160 -15.33 7.07 -21.43
N ASP A 161 -14.23 6.77 -22.13
CA ASP A 161 -14.29 6.56 -23.57
C ASP A 161 -15.12 5.30 -23.89
N LYS A 162 -15.90 5.39 -25.00
CA LYS A 162 -16.74 4.28 -25.51
C LYS A 162 -15.91 3.15 -26.10
N ASN A 163 -14.65 3.40 -26.41
CA ASN A 163 -13.75 2.40 -26.98
C ASN A 163 -13.17 1.50 -25.88
N ALA A 164 -13.54 0.23 -25.89
CA ALA A 164 -13.11 -0.76 -24.91
C ALA A 164 -11.58 -0.98 -24.86
N GLY A 165 -10.83 -0.57 -25.88
CA GLY A 165 -9.36 -0.64 -25.92
C GLY A 165 -8.65 0.55 -25.26
N ILE A 166 -9.40 1.59 -24.88
CA ILE A 166 -8.89 2.83 -24.28
C ILE A 166 -9.27 2.95 -22.81
N LYS A 167 -10.11 2.02 -22.33
CA LYS A 167 -10.52 1.95 -20.92
C LYS A 167 -9.42 1.46 -20.01
#